data_2381a87f6199aa18e5970e64c7a05db4
#
_entry.id   2381a87f6199aa18e5970e64c7a05db4
#
_cell.length_a   1.000
_cell.length_b   1.000
_cell.length_c   1.000
_cell.angle_alpha   90.00
_cell.angle_beta   90.00
_cell.angle_gamma   90.00
#
_symmetry.space_group_name_H-M   'P 1'
#
loop_
_entity.id
_entity.type
_entity.pdbx_description
1 polymer ?
#
loop_
_entity_poly.entity_id
_entity_poly.type
_entity_poly.pdbx_seq_one_letter_code
_entity_poly.pdbx_strand_id
1 'polypeptide(L)'
;MRKYEVAYLAANGDGHVAARLAPATAIFESPFMAFARGTLIATPEGPTAIEDIQPGMAVSTVDSGPQKVLWKGATTLVPGAAGQSEEAGQLTRITQDAMGLQRPSHDLLLGFGARLYQANRGMMVPAARFIDGESVFAVRPQSPVRVFHLALQHHSCLRAAEMEVESFHPGNAPQSMHRAEIRALYLSLFPHLRTLDDFGPLRVSRDTDGADGRQIY
;
A
#
# COMPACT_ATOMS: atom_id res chain seq x y z
N MET A 1 7.66 2.81 18.78
CA MET A 1 6.75 1.67 18.53
C MET A 1 5.40 2.19 18.07
N ARG A 2 4.79 1.53 17.09
CA ARG A 2 3.47 1.87 16.54
C ARG A 2 2.57 0.63 16.58
N LYS A 3 1.26 0.85 16.75
CA LYS A 3 0.25 -0.20 16.66
C LYS A 3 -0.16 -0.37 15.19
N TYR A 4 -0.11 -1.60 14.72
CA TYR A 4 -0.58 -2.02 13.43
C TYR A 4 -1.73 -3.00 13.61
N GLU A 5 -2.79 -2.85 12.84
CA GLU A 5 -3.92 -3.76 12.82
C GLU A 5 -3.85 -4.58 11.54
N VAL A 6 -4.00 -5.88 11.67
CA VAL A 6 -3.96 -6.80 10.54
C VAL A 6 -5.21 -7.66 10.54
N ALA A 7 -5.85 -7.75 9.38
CA ALA A 7 -6.87 -8.74 9.13
C ALA A 7 -6.31 -9.69 8.06
N TYR A 8 -6.53 -10.99 8.20
CA TYR A 8 -5.97 -11.98 7.28
C TYR A 8 -6.86 -13.21 7.15
N LEU A 9 -6.73 -13.89 6.03
CA LEU A 9 -7.39 -15.16 5.77
C LEU A 9 -6.44 -16.29 6.17
N ALA A 10 -6.87 -17.13 7.12
CA ALA A 10 -6.11 -18.31 7.50
C ALA A 10 -6.22 -19.43 6.46
N ALA A 11 -5.35 -20.43 6.53
CA ALA A 11 -5.31 -21.54 5.58
C ALA A 11 -6.61 -22.36 5.55
N ASN A 12 -7.38 -22.37 6.65
CA ASN A 12 -8.70 -23.02 6.73
C ASN A 12 -9.84 -22.17 6.14
N GLY A 13 -9.53 -20.96 5.66
CA GLY A 13 -10.52 -20.03 5.09
C GLY A 13 -11.16 -19.08 6.08
N ASP A 14 -10.82 -19.15 7.37
CA ASP A 14 -11.37 -18.26 8.39
C ASP A 14 -10.66 -16.90 8.36
N GLY A 15 -11.47 -15.83 8.51
CA GLY A 15 -10.97 -14.48 8.68
C GLY A 15 -10.55 -14.21 10.13
N HIS A 16 -9.37 -13.65 10.33
CA HIS A 16 -8.86 -13.28 11.64
C HIS A 16 -8.42 -11.84 11.69
N VAL A 17 -8.51 -11.22 12.88
CA VAL A 17 -8.01 -9.86 13.15
C VAL A 17 -7.04 -9.91 14.32
N ALA A 18 -5.94 -9.19 14.20
CA ALA A 18 -4.94 -9.09 15.27
C ALA A 18 -4.33 -7.68 15.30
N ALA A 19 -3.85 -7.28 16.48
CA ALA A 19 -3.03 -6.09 16.63
C ALA A 19 -1.57 -6.51 16.86
N ARG A 20 -0.64 -5.73 16.31
CA ARG A 20 0.80 -5.92 16.44
C ARG A 20 1.48 -4.62 16.84
N LEU A 21 2.55 -4.72 17.60
CA LEU A 21 3.44 -3.60 17.91
C LEU A 21 4.78 -3.83 17.21
N ALA A 22 5.18 -2.86 16.40
CA ALA A 22 6.46 -2.90 15.70
C ALA A 22 7.08 -1.49 15.63
N PRO A 23 8.37 -1.35 15.28
CA PRO A 23 9.00 -0.06 15.11
C PRO A 23 8.26 0.83 14.09
N ALA A 24 8.20 2.15 14.36
CA ALA A 24 7.70 3.13 13.41
C ALA A 24 8.83 3.52 12.44
N THR A 25 9.22 2.61 11.58
CA THR A 25 10.23 2.82 10.53
C THR A 25 9.65 2.43 9.18
N ALA A 26 10.18 3.00 8.10
CA ALA A 26 9.64 2.83 6.75
C ALA A 26 9.39 1.35 6.38
N ILE A 27 10.28 0.44 6.79
CA ILE A 27 10.14 -0.99 6.51
C ILE A 27 8.90 -1.61 7.16
N PHE A 28 8.54 -1.18 8.38
CA PHE A 28 7.37 -1.67 9.10
C PHE A 28 6.10 -0.87 8.79
N GLU A 29 6.23 0.37 8.33
CA GLU A 29 5.11 1.26 8.03
C GLU A 29 4.58 1.10 6.60
N SER A 30 5.47 0.93 5.61
CA SER A 30 5.09 0.84 4.20
C SER A 30 4.02 -0.22 3.90
N PRO A 31 3.97 -1.39 4.59
CA PRO A 31 2.91 -2.38 4.39
C PRO A 31 1.51 -1.88 4.74
N PHE A 32 1.39 -0.77 5.45
CA PHE A 32 0.11 -0.26 5.96
C PHE A 32 -0.29 1.08 5.34
N MET A 33 0.60 1.72 4.59
CA MET A 33 0.46 3.13 4.25
C MET A 33 0.33 3.34 2.73
N ALA A 34 -0.69 2.69 2.12
CA ALA A 34 -0.98 2.92 0.69
C ALA A 34 -2.25 3.74 0.48
N PHE A 35 -3.37 3.36 1.06
CA PHE A 35 -4.67 3.97 0.79
C PHE A 35 -5.18 4.72 2.01
N ALA A 36 -5.59 5.96 1.86
CA ALA A 36 -6.33 6.66 2.92
C ALA A 36 -7.75 6.09 3.03
N ARG A 37 -8.36 6.24 4.21
CA ARG A 37 -9.76 5.92 4.46
C ARG A 37 -10.66 6.57 3.42
N GLY A 38 -11.68 5.83 2.97
CA GLY A 38 -12.64 6.27 1.96
C GLY A 38 -12.19 6.02 0.53
N THR A 39 -10.95 5.54 0.29
CA THR A 39 -10.51 5.15 -1.05
C THR A 39 -11.40 4.02 -1.57
N LEU A 40 -11.99 4.22 -2.75
CA LEU A 40 -12.82 3.21 -3.41
C LEU A 40 -11.94 2.24 -4.21
N ILE A 41 -12.01 0.98 -3.86
CA ILE A 41 -11.36 -0.15 -4.55
C ILE A 41 -12.40 -0.84 -5.43
N ALA A 42 -12.06 -1.09 -6.69
CA ALA A 42 -12.95 -1.82 -7.59
C ALA A 42 -13.09 -3.29 -7.13
N THR A 43 -14.32 -3.76 -7.02
CA THR A 43 -14.65 -5.16 -6.77
C THR A 43 -15.62 -5.67 -7.86
N PRO A 44 -15.81 -6.98 -8.01
CA PRO A 44 -16.81 -7.53 -8.93
C PRO A 44 -18.24 -7.03 -8.66
N GLU A 45 -18.55 -6.70 -7.40
CA GLU A 45 -19.85 -6.21 -6.95
C GLU A 45 -19.99 -4.69 -7.04
N GLY A 46 -18.93 -3.99 -7.45
CA GLY A 46 -18.86 -2.53 -7.53
C GLY A 46 -17.81 -1.93 -6.62
N PRO A 47 -17.58 -0.60 -6.70
CA PRO A 47 -16.59 0.08 -5.88
C PRO A 47 -16.92 -0.04 -4.39
N THR A 48 -15.94 -0.47 -3.57
CA THR A 48 -16.07 -0.67 -2.13
C THR A 48 -15.00 0.15 -1.41
N ALA A 49 -15.36 0.83 -0.33
CA ALA A 49 -14.40 1.59 0.46
C ALA A 49 -13.34 0.65 1.08
N ILE A 50 -12.08 1.09 1.09
CA ILE A 50 -10.94 0.29 1.56
C ILE A 50 -11.13 -0.22 3.00
N GLU A 51 -11.77 0.56 3.88
CA GLU A 51 -12.07 0.14 5.24
C GLU A 51 -13.02 -1.04 5.33
N ASP A 52 -13.93 -1.17 4.35
CA ASP A 52 -14.98 -2.21 4.30
C ASP A 52 -14.49 -3.49 3.60
N ILE A 53 -13.39 -3.42 2.83
CA ILE A 53 -12.76 -4.61 2.24
C ILE A 53 -12.30 -5.54 3.37
N GLN A 54 -12.63 -6.82 3.26
CA GLN A 54 -12.22 -7.85 4.21
C GLN A 54 -11.42 -8.97 3.53
N PRO A 55 -10.50 -9.64 4.23
CA PRO A 55 -9.90 -10.88 3.73
C PRO A 55 -10.96 -11.90 3.32
N GLY A 56 -10.74 -12.53 2.17
CA GLY A 56 -11.71 -13.43 1.54
C GLY A 56 -12.55 -12.77 0.45
N MET A 57 -12.76 -11.44 0.49
CA MET A 57 -13.42 -10.71 -0.60
C MET A 57 -12.57 -10.71 -1.87
N ALA A 58 -13.21 -10.65 -3.03
CA ALA A 58 -12.55 -10.45 -4.31
C ALA A 58 -12.42 -8.95 -4.63
N VAL A 59 -11.26 -8.54 -5.14
CA VAL A 59 -11.02 -7.21 -5.70
C VAL A 59 -10.65 -7.33 -7.17
N SER A 60 -11.05 -6.38 -7.98
CA SER A 60 -10.73 -6.36 -9.40
C SER A 60 -9.28 -5.91 -9.60
N THR A 61 -8.51 -6.69 -10.36
CA THR A 61 -7.15 -6.34 -10.77
C THR A 61 -7.08 -6.08 -12.26
N VAL A 62 -6.09 -5.31 -12.68
CA VAL A 62 -5.92 -4.93 -14.09
C VAL A 62 -5.32 -6.08 -14.90
N ASP A 63 -4.42 -6.83 -14.29
CA ASP A 63 -3.52 -7.79 -14.93
C ASP A 63 -3.95 -9.26 -14.76
N SER A 64 -4.83 -9.57 -13.80
CA SER A 64 -5.12 -10.97 -13.43
C SER A 64 -6.60 -11.27 -13.15
N GLY A 65 -7.50 -10.32 -13.51
CA GLY A 65 -8.93 -10.44 -13.17
C GLY A 65 -9.19 -10.30 -11.65
N PRO A 66 -10.35 -10.73 -11.16
CA PRO A 66 -10.66 -10.68 -9.73
C PRO A 66 -9.72 -11.57 -8.92
N GLN A 67 -9.14 -11.03 -7.84
CA GLN A 67 -8.28 -11.77 -6.92
C GLN A 67 -8.77 -11.63 -5.48
N LYS A 68 -8.60 -12.72 -4.72
CA LYS A 68 -8.95 -12.74 -3.31
C LYS A 68 -7.96 -11.94 -2.47
N VAL A 69 -8.48 -11.11 -1.57
CA VAL A 69 -7.69 -10.44 -0.54
C VAL A 69 -7.30 -11.48 0.50
N LEU A 70 -6.00 -11.66 0.73
CA LEU A 70 -5.48 -12.54 1.77
C LEU A 70 -5.15 -11.80 3.06
N TRP A 71 -4.79 -10.52 2.94
CA TRP A 71 -4.39 -9.71 4.07
C TRP A 71 -4.75 -8.23 3.84
N LYS A 72 -5.22 -7.60 4.91
CA LYS A 72 -5.41 -6.14 5.00
C LYS A 72 -4.66 -5.62 6.21
N GLY A 73 -3.74 -4.70 5.99
CA GLY A 73 -3.10 -3.93 7.03
C GLY A 73 -3.77 -2.58 7.23
N ALA A 74 -3.82 -2.11 8.46
CA ALA A 74 -4.28 -0.77 8.80
C ALA A 74 -3.45 -0.17 9.92
N THR A 75 -3.21 1.13 9.82
CA THR A 75 -2.61 1.93 10.90
C THR A 75 -3.20 3.34 10.89
N THR A 76 -2.80 4.15 11.86
CA THR A 76 -3.19 5.57 11.90
C THR A 76 -1.96 6.42 11.69
N LEU A 77 -1.99 7.22 10.62
CA LEU A 77 -1.03 8.30 10.42
C LEU A 77 -1.42 9.42 11.39
N VAL A 78 -0.52 9.74 12.33
CA VAL A 78 -0.68 10.82 13.29
C VAL A 78 0.24 11.95 12.85
N PRO A 79 -0.31 13.13 12.49
CA PRO A 79 0.50 14.25 12.07
C PRO A 79 1.47 14.70 13.17
N GLY A 80 2.73 14.99 12.80
CA GLY A 80 3.73 15.51 13.73
C GLY A 80 4.16 14.54 14.84
N ALA A 81 3.90 13.23 14.68
CA ALA A 81 4.32 12.22 15.64
C ALA A 81 5.86 12.23 15.81
N ALA A 82 6.34 12.24 17.05
CA ALA A 82 7.78 12.23 17.34
C ALA A 82 8.47 11.00 16.74
N GLY A 83 9.60 11.23 16.06
CA GLY A 83 10.40 10.17 15.43
C GLY A 83 9.83 9.63 14.12
N GLN A 84 8.75 10.20 13.61
CA GLN A 84 8.21 9.89 12.29
C GLN A 84 9.05 10.58 11.20
N SER A 85 9.37 9.86 10.11
CA SER A 85 9.98 10.48 8.95
C SER A 85 8.99 11.45 8.29
N GLU A 86 9.51 12.45 7.57
CA GLU A 86 8.68 13.42 6.86
C GLU A 86 7.72 12.74 5.88
N GLU A 87 8.21 11.77 5.13
CA GLU A 87 7.44 10.97 4.17
C GLU A 87 6.30 10.20 4.83
N ALA A 88 6.56 9.58 5.98
CA ALA A 88 5.54 8.83 6.73
C ALA A 88 4.50 9.74 7.40
N GLY A 89 4.77 11.05 7.49
CA GLY A 89 3.85 12.08 8.01
C GLY A 89 2.99 12.74 6.93
N GLN A 90 3.14 12.36 5.66
CA GLN A 90 2.47 12.98 4.51
C GLN A 90 1.64 11.98 3.73
N LEU A 91 0.67 12.52 2.99
CA LEU A 91 -0.08 11.82 1.96
C LEU A 91 0.18 12.50 0.61
N THR A 92 0.13 11.74 -0.46
CA THR A 92 0.09 12.26 -1.83
C THR A 92 -1.37 12.39 -2.23
N ARG A 93 -1.82 13.61 -2.50
CA ARG A 93 -3.15 13.88 -3.07
C ARG A 93 -3.00 14.01 -4.58
N ILE A 94 -3.74 13.21 -5.29
CA ILE A 94 -3.88 13.27 -6.75
C ILE A 94 -5.30 13.80 -7.00
N THR A 95 -5.41 14.96 -7.63
CA THR A 95 -6.72 15.56 -7.91
C THR A 95 -7.44 14.78 -9.00
N GLN A 96 -8.75 14.89 -9.04
CA GLN A 96 -9.56 14.32 -10.12
C GLN A 96 -8.99 14.73 -11.49
N ASP A 97 -8.99 13.79 -12.44
CA ASP A 97 -8.51 13.97 -13.82
C ASP A 97 -7.01 14.33 -13.97
N ALA A 98 -6.22 14.36 -12.90
CA ALA A 98 -4.80 14.75 -12.94
C ALA A 98 -3.93 13.91 -13.90
N MET A 99 -4.32 12.68 -14.16
CA MET A 99 -3.57 11.74 -15.02
C MET A 99 -4.38 11.30 -16.25
N GLY A 100 -5.33 12.11 -16.68
CA GLY A 100 -6.22 11.88 -17.81
C GLY A 100 -7.69 11.81 -17.37
N LEU A 101 -8.60 11.80 -18.34
CA LEU A 101 -10.04 11.81 -18.08
C LEU A 101 -10.45 10.66 -17.15
N GLN A 102 -11.10 10.99 -16.03
CA GLN A 102 -11.49 10.09 -14.96
C GLN A 102 -10.31 9.33 -14.28
N ARG A 103 -9.11 9.88 -14.36
CA ARG A 103 -7.93 9.28 -13.75
C ARG A 103 -7.20 10.29 -12.84
N PRO A 104 -7.43 10.27 -11.52
CA PRO A 104 -8.47 9.48 -10.83
C PRO A 104 -9.89 10.02 -11.08
N SER A 105 -10.90 9.18 -10.84
CA SER A 105 -12.32 9.55 -10.98
C SER A 105 -12.81 10.55 -9.92
N HIS A 106 -12.08 10.67 -8.83
CA HIS A 106 -12.22 11.64 -7.75
C HIS A 106 -10.87 11.76 -7.04
N ASP A 107 -10.70 12.79 -6.23
CA ASP A 107 -9.45 12.99 -5.50
C ASP A 107 -9.01 11.73 -4.76
N LEU A 108 -7.77 11.32 -5.00
CA LEU A 108 -7.19 10.12 -4.43
C LEU A 108 -6.09 10.50 -3.44
N LEU A 109 -6.18 10.02 -2.20
CA LEU A 109 -5.18 10.23 -1.17
C LEU A 109 -4.40 8.92 -0.90
N LEU A 110 -3.10 8.98 -1.13
CA LEU A 110 -2.20 7.84 -1.01
C LEU A 110 -1.10 8.10 0.01
N GLY A 111 -0.75 7.09 0.78
CA GLY A 111 0.41 7.13 1.68
C GLY A 111 1.71 6.80 0.97
N PHE A 112 2.84 6.96 1.65
CA PHE A 112 4.17 6.77 1.07
C PHE A 112 4.47 5.32 0.62
N GLY A 113 3.71 4.34 1.10
CA GLY A 113 3.81 2.94 0.66
C GLY A 113 3.14 2.66 -0.68
N ALA A 114 2.34 3.60 -1.20
CA ALA A 114 1.62 3.42 -2.46
C ALA A 114 2.54 3.59 -3.67
N ARG A 115 2.33 2.74 -4.68
CA ARG A 115 2.95 2.86 -6.00
C ARG A 115 1.89 2.80 -7.08
N LEU A 116 2.06 3.63 -8.10
CA LEU A 116 1.21 3.70 -9.28
C LEU A 116 1.89 3.00 -10.44
N TYR A 117 1.12 2.29 -11.24
CA TYR A 117 1.62 1.71 -12.48
C TYR A 117 1.78 2.79 -13.54
N GLN A 118 2.98 2.88 -14.08
CA GLN A 118 3.32 3.80 -15.17
C GLN A 118 3.44 3.00 -16.47
N ALA A 119 2.39 3.04 -17.31
CA ALA A 119 2.27 2.19 -18.48
C ALA A 119 3.39 2.40 -19.52
N ASN A 120 3.84 3.65 -19.72
CA ASN A 120 4.93 3.96 -20.67
C ASN A 120 6.30 3.41 -20.23
N ARG A 121 6.47 3.10 -18.93
CA ARG A 121 7.69 2.50 -18.37
C ARG A 121 7.51 1.02 -18.02
N GLY A 122 6.27 0.52 -17.98
CA GLY A 122 5.96 -0.85 -17.59
C GLY A 122 6.31 -1.19 -16.13
N MET A 123 6.29 -0.21 -15.23
CA MET A 123 6.75 -0.40 -13.85
C MET A 123 5.92 0.36 -12.82
N MET A 124 6.05 -0.06 -11.56
CA MET A 124 5.48 0.59 -10.39
C MET A 124 6.38 1.73 -9.92
N VAL A 125 5.83 2.92 -9.78
CA VAL A 125 6.52 4.15 -9.36
C VAL A 125 5.89 4.65 -8.06
N PRO A 126 6.65 5.03 -7.02
CA PRO A 126 6.10 5.61 -5.80
C PRO A 126 5.19 6.79 -6.10
N ALA A 127 4.00 6.84 -5.49
CA ALA A 127 3.02 7.90 -5.74
C ALA A 127 3.59 9.31 -5.51
N ALA A 128 4.48 9.46 -4.53
CA ALA A 128 5.15 10.73 -4.23
C ALA A 128 6.03 11.27 -5.37
N ARG A 129 6.44 10.42 -6.33
CA ARG A 129 7.23 10.86 -7.50
C ARG A 129 6.42 11.65 -8.52
N PHE A 130 5.10 11.60 -8.43
CA PHE A 130 4.20 12.35 -9.32
C PHE A 130 3.85 13.74 -8.78
N ILE A 131 4.37 14.13 -7.60
CA ILE A 131 4.11 15.46 -7.04
C ILE A 131 4.70 16.52 -7.96
N ASP A 132 3.81 17.35 -8.52
CA ASP A 132 4.11 18.45 -9.45
C ASP A 132 3.79 19.83 -8.87
N GLY A 133 3.03 19.88 -7.77
CA GLY A 133 2.56 21.13 -7.14
C GLY A 133 1.37 21.80 -7.85
N GLU A 134 0.82 21.18 -8.92
CA GLU A 134 -0.30 21.70 -9.70
C GLU A 134 -1.53 20.81 -9.60
N SER A 135 -1.38 19.52 -9.84
CA SER A 135 -2.45 18.51 -9.81
C SER A 135 -2.17 17.37 -8.85
N VAL A 136 -0.91 17.20 -8.45
CA VAL A 136 -0.47 16.22 -7.46
C VAL A 136 0.31 16.92 -6.34
N PHE A 137 -0.17 16.80 -5.13
CA PHE A 137 0.35 17.54 -3.97
C PHE A 137 0.82 16.64 -2.85
N ALA A 138 1.86 17.06 -2.13
CA ALA A 138 2.14 16.57 -0.79
C ALA A 138 1.19 17.24 0.20
N VAL A 139 0.46 16.44 0.98
CA VAL A 139 -0.52 16.92 1.97
C VAL A 139 -0.13 16.44 3.35
N ARG A 140 -0.01 17.36 4.30
CA ARG A 140 0.11 17.06 5.73
C ARG A 140 -1.28 17.13 6.36
N PRO A 141 -1.85 16.00 6.80
CA PRO A 141 -3.17 16.03 7.44
C PRO A 141 -3.16 16.89 8.71
N GLN A 142 -4.27 17.57 8.99
CA GLN A 142 -4.44 18.33 10.23
C GLN A 142 -4.92 17.46 11.40
N SER A 143 -5.43 16.27 11.10
CA SER A 143 -5.96 15.29 12.07
C SER A 143 -5.47 13.88 11.71
N PRO A 144 -5.51 12.93 12.66
CA PRO A 144 -5.16 11.54 12.39
C PRO A 144 -5.97 10.94 11.25
N VAL A 145 -5.29 10.25 10.33
CA VAL A 145 -5.89 9.58 9.16
C VAL A 145 -5.65 8.09 9.24
N ARG A 146 -6.71 7.29 9.10
CA ARG A 146 -6.57 5.84 8.92
C ARG A 146 -6.05 5.55 7.52
N VAL A 147 -5.05 4.69 7.44
CA VAL A 147 -4.42 4.25 6.19
C VAL A 147 -4.37 2.74 6.15
N PHE A 148 -4.38 2.20 4.93
CA PHE A 148 -4.55 0.78 4.67
C PHE A 148 -3.65 0.30 3.54
N HIS A 149 -3.45 -1.02 3.49
CA HIS A 149 -2.92 -1.70 2.32
C HIS A 149 -3.50 -3.11 2.20
N LEU A 150 -3.47 -3.68 1.00
CA LEU A 150 -4.00 -5.01 0.72
C LEU A 150 -2.91 -5.88 0.11
N ALA A 151 -2.78 -7.12 0.60
CA ALA A 151 -2.06 -8.18 -0.08
C ALA A 151 -3.05 -9.18 -0.67
N LEU A 152 -2.82 -9.56 -1.92
CA LEU A 152 -3.65 -10.46 -2.69
C LEU A 152 -3.03 -11.85 -2.77
N GLN A 153 -3.73 -12.77 -3.39
CA GLN A 153 -3.23 -14.12 -3.68
C GLN A 153 -1.95 -14.08 -4.53
N HIS A 154 -1.86 -13.10 -5.43
CA HIS A 154 -0.66 -12.80 -6.21
C HIS A 154 -0.46 -11.30 -6.27
N HIS A 155 0.80 -10.86 -6.38
CA HIS A 155 1.15 -9.47 -6.61
C HIS A 155 0.50 -8.97 -7.92
N SER A 156 -0.25 -7.87 -7.86
CA SER A 156 -1.05 -7.34 -8.96
C SER A 156 -1.28 -5.83 -8.84
N CYS A 157 -1.86 -5.24 -9.89
CA CYS A 157 -2.36 -3.87 -9.88
C CYS A 157 -3.84 -3.85 -9.46
N LEU A 158 -4.14 -3.21 -8.35
CA LEU A 158 -5.50 -2.88 -7.92
C LEU A 158 -6.03 -1.69 -8.69
N ARG A 159 -7.34 -1.63 -8.91
CA ARG A 159 -7.99 -0.43 -9.42
C ARG A 159 -8.59 0.36 -8.26
N ALA A 160 -8.03 1.54 -7.99
CA ALA A 160 -8.49 2.45 -6.95
C ALA A 160 -8.80 3.82 -7.58
N ALA A 161 -10.06 4.28 -7.49
CA ALA A 161 -10.51 5.52 -8.15
C ALA A 161 -10.09 5.59 -9.63
N GLU A 162 -10.18 4.50 -10.37
CA GLU A 162 -9.72 4.31 -11.77
C GLU A 162 -8.19 4.42 -11.97
N MET A 163 -7.42 4.55 -10.88
CA MET A 163 -5.96 4.48 -10.93
C MET A 163 -5.48 3.05 -10.68
N GLU A 164 -4.37 2.71 -11.30
CA GLU A 164 -3.70 1.41 -11.16
C GLU A 164 -2.67 1.51 -10.03
N VAL A 165 -3.00 0.91 -8.87
CA VAL A 165 -2.19 0.98 -7.66
C VAL A 165 -1.70 -0.41 -7.27
N GLU A 166 -0.45 -0.50 -6.84
CA GLU A 166 0.17 -1.76 -6.44
C GLU A 166 -0.56 -2.42 -5.27
N SER A 167 -0.84 -3.73 -5.34
CA SER A 167 -1.11 -4.53 -4.15
C SER A 167 0.18 -4.74 -3.36
N PHE A 168 0.08 -4.92 -2.03
CA PHE A 168 1.27 -5.04 -1.23
C PHE A 168 2.13 -6.26 -1.61
N HIS A 169 3.42 -6.00 -1.76
CA HIS A 169 4.48 -6.99 -1.84
C HIS A 169 5.74 -6.39 -1.17
N PRO A 170 6.54 -7.15 -0.41
CA PRO A 170 7.74 -6.60 0.26
C PRO A 170 8.84 -6.17 -0.72
N GLY A 171 8.79 -6.67 -1.97
CA GLY A 171 9.88 -6.47 -2.94
C GLY A 171 11.12 -7.26 -2.58
N ASN A 172 12.28 -6.80 -3.06
CA ASN A 172 13.56 -7.34 -2.63
C ASN A 172 13.78 -6.99 -1.16
N ALA A 173 14.02 -8.00 -0.33
CA ALA A 173 14.20 -7.80 1.11
C ALA A 173 15.37 -6.84 1.37
N PRO A 174 15.17 -5.74 2.11
CA PRO A 174 16.26 -4.85 2.51
C PRO A 174 17.33 -5.58 3.30
N GLN A 175 18.57 -5.08 3.28
CA GLN A 175 19.67 -5.70 4.05
C GLN A 175 19.36 -5.89 5.54
N SER A 176 18.54 -5.00 6.13
CA SER A 176 18.10 -5.14 7.52
C SER A 176 17.30 -6.42 7.78
N MET A 177 16.65 -7.00 6.78
CA MET A 177 15.90 -8.26 6.85
C MET A 177 16.82 -9.50 6.95
N HIS A 178 18.13 -9.36 6.78
CA HIS A 178 19.08 -10.46 7.04
C HIS A 178 19.17 -10.81 8.53
N ARG A 179 18.81 -9.89 9.43
CA ARG A 179 18.72 -10.17 10.86
C ARG A 179 17.47 -10.98 11.16
N ALA A 180 17.66 -12.18 11.72
CA ALA A 180 16.55 -13.12 11.99
C ALA A 180 15.44 -12.51 12.84
N GLU A 181 15.80 -11.70 13.85
CA GLU A 181 14.87 -11.04 14.76
C GLU A 181 13.98 -10.02 14.05
N ILE A 182 14.58 -9.19 13.17
CA ILE A 182 13.85 -8.19 12.38
C ILE A 182 12.91 -8.89 11.39
N ARG A 183 13.40 -9.95 10.75
CA ARG A 183 12.59 -10.75 9.81
C ARG A 183 11.43 -11.43 10.54
N ALA A 184 11.66 -12.03 11.71
CA ALA A 184 10.58 -12.66 12.49
C ALA A 184 9.53 -11.62 12.93
N LEU A 185 9.98 -10.44 13.39
CA LEU A 185 9.07 -9.36 13.75
C LEU A 185 8.26 -8.85 12.54
N TYR A 186 8.91 -8.71 11.40
CA TYR A 186 8.23 -8.31 10.16
C TYR A 186 7.19 -9.36 9.72
N LEU A 187 7.56 -10.64 9.70
CA LEU A 187 6.64 -11.72 9.36
C LEU A 187 5.45 -11.82 10.33
N SER A 188 5.63 -11.41 11.59
CA SER A 188 4.51 -11.35 12.54
C SER A 188 3.37 -10.41 12.11
N LEU A 189 3.65 -9.47 11.20
CA LEU A 189 2.65 -8.59 10.60
C LEU A 189 1.80 -9.31 9.52
N PHE A 190 2.26 -10.49 9.06
CA PHE A 190 1.63 -11.29 8.00
C PHE A 190 1.35 -12.72 8.49
N PRO A 191 0.43 -12.91 9.45
CA PRO A 191 0.26 -14.21 10.11
C PRO A 191 -0.21 -15.36 9.19
N HIS A 192 -0.65 -15.05 7.98
CA HIS A 192 -1.02 -16.02 6.94
C HIS A 192 0.19 -16.59 6.19
N LEU A 193 1.39 -16.04 6.38
CA LEU A 193 2.64 -16.44 5.75
C LEU A 193 3.60 -17.06 6.76
N ARG A 194 4.47 -17.95 6.30
CA ARG A 194 5.53 -18.59 7.10
C ARG A 194 6.89 -17.99 6.79
N THR A 195 7.11 -17.63 5.53
CA THR A 195 8.36 -17.05 5.03
C THR A 195 8.08 -15.85 4.13
N LEU A 196 9.10 -15.06 3.80
CA LEU A 196 8.97 -13.97 2.83
C LEU A 196 8.72 -14.48 1.42
N ASP A 197 9.16 -15.70 1.09
CA ASP A 197 8.95 -16.30 -0.22
C ASP A 197 7.48 -16.64 -0.49
N ASP A 198 6.67 -16.76 0.57
CA ASP A 198 5.24 -17.02 0.47
C ASP A 198 4.45 -15.84 -0.15
N PHE A 199 5.05 -14.64 -0.26
CA PHE A 199 4.48 -13.55 -1.06
C PHE A 199 4.49 -13.86 -2.57
N GLY A 200 5.28 -14.86 -2.98
CA GLY A 200 5.47 -15.20 -4.38
C GLY A 200 6.36 -14.21 -5.14
N PRO A 201 6.40 -14.28 -6.46
CA PRO A 201 7.23 -13.40 -7.27
C PRO A 201 6.65 -11.98 -7.37
N LEU A 202 7.53 -10.99 -7.40
CA LEU A 202 7.18 -9.63 -7.80
C LEU A 202 6.87 -9.64 -9.31
N ARG A 203 5.58 -9.52 -9.66
CA ARG A 203 5.14 -9.66 -11.06
C ARG A 203 5.33 -8.41 -11.90
N VAL A 204 5.30 -7.24 -11.28
CA VAL A 204 5.52 -5.96 -11.95
C VAL A 204 6.78 -5.33 -11.38
N SER A 205 7.69 -4.93 -12.26
CA SER A 205 8.94 -4.27 -11.86
C SER A 205 8.65 -2.98 -11.12
N ARG A 206 9.54 -2.61 -10.20
CA ARG A 206 9.48 -1.35 -9.46
C ARG A 206 10.58 -0.41 -9.93
N ASP A 207 10.26 0.88 -9.95
CA ASP A 207 11.27 1.92 -10.09
C ASP A 207 12.18 1.88 -8.85
N THR A 208 13.43 1.49 -9.04
CA THR A 208 14.47 1.41 -8.01
C THR A 208 15.39 2.63 -8.03
N ASP A 209 15.27 3.51 -9.03
CA ASP A 209 16.16 4.67 -9.22
C ASP A 209 16.01 5.75 -8.13
N GLY A 210 15.18 5.51 -7.13
CA GLY A 210 15.01 6.37 -5.98
C GLY A 210 15.99 6.18 -4.83
N ALA A 211 16.84 5.15 -4.88
CA ALA A 211 17.89 4.98 -3.88
C ALA A 211 19.07 5.96 -4.10
N ASP A 212 19.16 6.60 -5.26
CA ASP A 212 20.32 7.41 -5.69
C ASP A 212 19.98 8.91 -5.93
N GLY A 213 18.93 9.42 -5.32
CA GLY A 213 18.72 10.88 -5.15
C GLY A 213 18.59 11.72 -6.43
N ARG A 214 18.39 11.13 -7.60
CA ARG A 214 18.22 11.90 -8.85
C ARG A 214 16.73 12.10 -9.14
N GLN A 215 16.28 13.35 -9.03
CA GLN A 215 15.01 13.80 -9.61
C GLN A 215 15.04 13.53 -11.12
N ILE A 216 14.08 12.79 -11.60
CA ILE A 216 13.83 12.65 -13.03
C ILE A 216 12.69 13.61 -13.37
N TYR A 217 13.04 14.68 -14.10
CA TYR A 217 12.07 15.58 -14.74
C TYR A 217 11.44 14.90 -15.96
#